data_b0ccdcc34ea31a4dfeebdd4aefede58a
#
_entry.id   b0ccdcc34ea31a4dfeebdd4aefede58a
#
_cell.length_a   1.000
_cell.length_b   1.000
_cell.length_c   1.000
_cell.angle_alpha   90.00
_cell.angle_beta   90.00
_cell.angle_gamma   90.00
#
_symmetry.space_group_name_H-M   'P 1'
#
loop_
_entity.id
_entity.type
_entity.pdbx_description
1 polymer ?
#
loop_
_entity_poly.entity_id
_entity_poly.type
_entity_poly.pdbx_seq_one_letter_code
_entity_poly.pdbx_strand_id
1 'polypeptide(L)'
;EMMPMAYAGNVDPVIWKLFSPSVTLDDVEKEFEDYSCFTFPALRALEGYLKYLLSEKNIVIDETHNFGTVFNKDSNDKAIVIPKYVTAIANNDYVEALEEIYNYFKANRHVIFHVDQILITTKIIEDKQEAISIINDVAALIERTYKKIIK
;
A
#
# COMPACT_ATOMS: atom_id res chain seq x y z
N GLU A 1 10.46 8.67 13.33
CA GLU A 1 10.82 9.73 12.39
C GLU A 1 10.35 9.36 10.99
N MET A 2 9.63 10.27 10.30
CA MET A 2 9.13 10.05 8.96
C MET A 2 10.28 10.01 7.97
N MET A 3 10.22 9.08 6.98
CA MET A 3 11.24 9.01 5.94
C MET A 3 11.28 10.31 5.12
N PRO A 4 12.48 10.83 4.83
CA PRO A 4 12.61 12.02 4.01
C PRO A 4 12.06 11.79 2.59
N MET A 5 11.38 12.80 2.05
CA MET A 5 10.89 12.82 0.66
C MET A 5 12.02 12.75 -0.40
N ALA A 6 13.28 12.65 0.02
CA ALA A 6 14.45 12.58 -0.86
C ALA A 6 14.42 11.40 -1.86
N TYR A 7 13.65 10.37 -1.55
CA TYR A 7 13.48 9.22 -2.44
C TYR A 7 12.39 9.41 -3.50
N ALA A 8 11.64 10.51 -3.42
CA ALA A 8 10.55 10.81 -4.35
C ALA A 8 11.02 10.95 -5.81
N GLY A 9 12.30 11.30 -6.06
CA GLY A 9 12.82 11.53 -7.40
C GLY A 9 12.84 10.28 -8.31
N ASN A 10 12.72 9.08 -7.76
CA ASN A 10 12.81 7.83 -8.50
C ASN A 10 11.45 7.14 -8.71
N VAL A 11 10.41 7.60 -8.04
CA VAL A 11 9.04 7.08 -8.15
C VAL A 11 8.17 8.16 -8.78
N ASP A 12 7.11 7.77 -9.50
CA ASP A 12 6.19 8.74 -10.10
C ASP A 12 5.79 9.81 -9.07
N PRO A 13 6.00 11.11 -9.37
CA PRO A 13 5.71 12.18 -8.42
C PRO A 13 4.28 12.20 -7.88
N VAL A 14 3.32 11.66 -8.64
CA VAL A 14 1.91 11.57 -8.19
C VAL A 14 1.79 10.69 -6.95
N ILE A 15 2.57 9.63 -6.85
CA ILE A 15 2.54 8.73 -5.67
C ILE A 15 2.89 9.51 -4.40
N TRP A 16 3.95 10.33 -4.46
CA TRP A 16 4.35 11.14 -3.30
C TRP A 16 3.41 12.30 -3.01
N LYS A 17 2.71 12.83 -4.01
CA LYS A 17 1.62 13.80 -3.79
C LYS A 17 0.44 13.17 -3.05
N LEU A 18 0.12 11.92 -3.35
CA LEU A 18 -0.91 11.18 -2.62
C LEU A 18 -0.47 10.86 -1.18
N PHE A 19 0.81 10.58 -0.97
CA PHE A 19 1.38 10.23 0.32
C PHE A 19 1.53 11.44 1.26
N SER A 20 1.90 12.60 0.74
CA SER A 20 2.32 13.76 1.52
C SER A 20 1.33 14.25 2.58
N PRO A 21 -0.01 14.17 2.40
CA PRO A 21 -0.93 14.56 3.47
C PRO A 21 -0.77 13.75 4.76
N SER A 22 -0.34 12.49 4.69
CA SER A 22 -0.02 11.71 5.90
C SER A 22 1.16 12.32 6.66
N VAL A 23 2.15 12.85 5.97
CA VAL A 23 3.29 13.54 6.58
C VAL A 23 2.85 14.84 7.24
N THR A 24 2.00 15.60 6.57
CA THR A 24 1.44 16.85 7.13
C THR A 24 0.60 16.59 8.37
N LEU A 25 -0.21 15.53 8.40
CA LEU A 25 -1.02 15.15 9.54
C LEU A 25 -0.17 14.76 10.75
N ASP A 26 1.03 14.21 10.54
CA ASP A 26 1.94 13.90 11.65
C ASP A 26 2.34 15.13 12.48
N ASP A 27 2.37 16.31 11.86
CA ASP A 27 2.67 17.57 12.54
C ASP A 27 1.48 18.15 13.32
N VAL A 28 0.30 17.53 13.24
CA VAL A 28 -0.88 17.98 13.99
C VAL A 28 -0.75 17.57 15.45
N GLU A 29 -0.73 18.54 16.34
CA GLU A 29 -0.54 18.33 17.79
C GLU A 29 -1.82 17.97 18.54
N LYS A 30 -2.97 17.99 17.89
CA LYS A 30 -4.27 17.64 18.51
C LYS A 30 -4.36 16.13 18.76
N GLU A 31 -5.00 15.79 19.86
CA GLU A 31 -5.39 14.41 20.15
C GLU A 31 -6.64 14.00 19.36
N PHE A 32 -6.65 12.77 18.90
CA PHE A 32 -7.77 12.15 18.18
C PHE A 32 -8.19 10.88 18.90
N GLU A 33 -9.47 10.59 18.87
CA GLU A 33 -10.00 9.30 19.35
C GLU A 33 -9.64 8.16 18.38
N ASP A 34 -9.47 8.48 17.10
CA ASP A 34 -9.06 7.53 16.07
C ASP A 34 -8.09 8.20 15.08
N TYR A 35 -6.87 7.72 15.05
CA TYR A 35 -5.81 8.20 14.14
C TYR A 35 -5.82 7.52 12.77
N SER A 36 -6.84 6.70 12.44
CA SER A 36 -6.92 6.02 11.15
C SER A 36 -6.82 6.98 9.97
N CYS A 37 -7.39 8.17 10.09
CA CYS A 37 -7.35 9.18 9.03
C CYS A 37 -5.92 9.61 8.64
N PHE A 38 -4.96 9.46 9.53
CA PHE A 38 -3.54 9.76 9.25
C PHE A 38 -2.93 8.78 8.24
N THR A 39 -3.44 7.54 8.22
CA THR A 39 -2.93 6.47 7.36
C THR A 39 -3.55 6.47 5.96
N PHE A 40 -4.71 7.08 5.76
CA PHE A 40 -5.46 7.01 4.51
C PHE A 40 -4.68 7.54 3.31
N PRO A 41 -4.02 8.72 3.38
CA PRO A 41 -3.23 9.19 2.25
C PRO A 41 -2.07 8.24 1.90
N ALA A 42 -1.37 7.72 2.89
CA ALA A 42 -0.28 6.77 2.68
C ALA A 42 -0.77 5.48 2.01
N LEU A 43 -1.87 4.90 2.48
CA LEU A 43 -2.44 3.68 1.90
C LEU A 43 -3.01 3.92 0.50
N ARG A 44 -3.57 5.11 0.24
CA ARG A 44 -3.99 5.51 -1.11
C ARG A 44 -2.80 5.64 -2.06
N ALA A 45 -1.69 6.16 -1.57
CA ALA A 45 -0.44 6.22 -2.34
C ALA A 45 0.07 4.80 -2.67
N LEU A 46 -0.02 3.87 -1.72
CA LEU A 46 0.38 2.47 -1.93
C LEU A 46 -0.50 1.80 -2.99
N GLU A 47 -1.81 2.02 -2.95
CA GLU A 47 -2.73 1.55 -4.01
C GLU A 47 -2.33 2.09 -5.38
N GLY A 48 -2.07 3.39 -5.46
CA GLY A 48 -1.63 4.04 -6.69
C GLY A 48 -0.32 3.47 -7.22
N TYR A 49 0.62 3.23 -6.31
CA TYR A 49 1.92 2.62 -6.66
C TYR A 49 1.76 1.19 -7.20
N LEU A 50 0.92 0.38 -6.57
CA LEU A 50 0.62 -0.96 -7.06
C LEU A 50 0.00 -0.93 -8.46
N LYS A 51 -0.98 -0.05 -8.68
CA LYS A 51 -1.60 0.13 -10.02
C LYS A 51 -0.59 0.60 -11.05
N TYR A 52 0.30 1.51 -10.68
CA TYR A 52 1.39 1.97 -11.55
C TYR A 52 2.31 0.80 -11.96
N LEU A 53 2.78 0.01 -10.99
CA LEU A 53 3.65 -1.15 -11.28
C LEU A 53 2.96 -2.18 -12.20
N LEU A 54 1.68 -2.44 -11.98
CA LEU A 54 0.89 -3.33 -12.84
C LEU A 54 0.76 -2.76 -14.25
N SER A 55 0.52 -1.46 -14.39
CA SER A 55 0.39 -0.79 -15.69
C SER A 55 1.70 -0.84 -16.50
N GLU A 56 2.86 -0.78 -15.85
CA GLU A 56 4.16 -0.95 -16.49
C GLU A 56 4.34 -2.34 -17.12
N LYS A 57 3.54 -3.31 -16.71
CA LYS A 57 3.46 -4.66 -17.26
C LYS A 57 2.21 -4.88 -18.12
N ASN A 58 1.57 -3.80 -18.56
CA ASN A 58 0.35 -3.82 -19.37
C ASN A 58 -0.85 -4.50 -18.66
N ILE A 59 -0.87 -4.47 -17.35
CA ILE A 59 -1.97 -4.96 -16.53
C ILE A 59 -2.69 -3.74 -15.96
N VAL A 60 -3.86 -3.42 -16.50
CA VAL A 60 -4.64 -2.26 -16.08
C VAL A 60 -5.70 -2.68 -15.07
N ILE A 61 -5.72 -2.00 -13.93
CA ILE A 61 -6.76 -2.16 -12.90
C ILE A 61 -7.80 -1.05 -13.09
N ASP A 62 -9.03 -1.45 -13.32
CA ASP A 62 -10.17 -0.55 -13.53
C ASP A 62 -11.45 -1.13 -12.88
N GLU A 63 -12.60 -0.57 -13.19
CA GLU A 63 -13.88 -1.02 -12.64
C GLU A 63 -14.24 -2.47 -13.02
N THR A 64 -13.74 -2.96 -14.16
CA THR A 64 -14.01 -4.31 -14.68
C THR A 64 -12.92 -5.31 -14.32
N HIS A 65 -11.71 -4.83 -14.10
CA HIS A 65 -10.52 -5.63 -13.74
C HIS A 65 -9.95 -5.14 -12.41
N ASN A 66 -10.47 -5.70 -11.33
CA ASN A 66 -9.97 -5.38 -9.97
C ASN A 66 -8.76 -6.26 -9.60
N PHE A 67 -8.17 -6.01 -8.46
CA PHE A 67 -7.02 -6.78 -7.98
C PHE A 67 -7.30 -8.30 -7.88
N GLY A 68 -8.54 -8.71 -7.63
CA GLY A 68 -8.92 -10.12 -7.59
C GLY A 68 -8.76 -10.85 -8.93
N THR A 69 -8.63 -10.13 -10.04
CA THR A 69 -8.32 -10.72 -11.36
C THR A 69 -6.84 -10.98 -11.57
N VAL A 70 -5.98 -10.43 -10.72
CA VAL A 70 -4.52 -10.52 -10.83
C VAL A 70 -3.93 -11.40 -9.72
N PHE A 71 -4.53 -11.39 -8.54
CA PHE A 71 -4.05 -12.11 -7.37
C PHE A 71 -5.02 -13.21 -6.95
N ASN A 72 -4.47 -14.38 -6.64
CA ASN A 72 -5.17 -15.47 -5.95
C ASN A 72 -4.64 -15.60 -4.53
N LYS A 73 -5.28 -16.46 -3.74
CA LYS A 73 -4.81 -16.84 -2.40
C LYS A 73 -4.07 -18.18 -2.47
N ASP A 74 -2.95 -18.26 -1.74
CA ASP A 74 -2.26 -19.53 -1.52
C ASP A 74 -2.86 -20.30 -0.32
N SER A 75 -2.26 -21.44 0.03
CA SER A 75 -2.69 -22.28 1.16
C SER A 75 -2.60 -21.58 2.53
N ASN A 76 -1.81 -20.50 2.63
CA ASN A 76 -1.62 -19.68 3.83
C ASN A 76 -2.46 -18.40 3.82
N ASP A 77 -3.44 -18.30 2.94
CA ASP A 77 -4.30 -17.12 2.74
C ASP A 77 -3.54 -15.85 2.28
N LYS A 78 -2.31 -16.02 1.80
CA LYS A 78 -1.53 -14.94 1.21
C LYS A 78 -1.86 -14.76 -0.27
N ALA A 79 -1.90 -13.50 -0.72
CA ALA A 79 -2.08 -13.21 -2.12
C ALA A 79 -0.82 -13.52 -2.92
N ILE A 80 -1.02 -14.22 -4.03
CA ILE A 80 0.00 -14.55 -5.02
C ILE A 80 -0.48 -14.14 -6.40
N VAL A 81 0.44 -13.73 -7.26
CA VAL A 81 0.12 -13.37 -8.65
C VAL A 81 -0.33 -14.61 -9.42
N ILE A 82 -1.41 -14.48 -10.19
CA ILE A 82 -1.95 -15.57 -11.01
C ILE A 82 -0.90 -16.03 -12.04
N PRO A 83 -0.74 -17.36 -12.28
CA PRO A 83 0.32 -17.90 -13.12
C PRO A 83 0.45 -17.27 -14.50
N LYS A 84 -0.65 -16.94 -15.17
CA LYS A 84 -0.60 -16.28 -16.50
C LYS A 84 0.13 -14.93 -16.47
N TYR A 85 -0.02 -14.17 -15.36
CA TYR A 85 0.65 -12.89 -15.20
C TYR A 85 2.10 -13.07 -14.75
N VAL A 86 2.39 -14.09 -13.96
CA VAL A 86 3.79 -14.47 -13.63
C VAL A 86 4.58 -14.71 -14.91
N THR A 87 4.00 -15.45 -15.85
CA THR A 87 4.61 -15.73 -17.16
C THR A 87 4.75 -14.45 -18.00
N ALA A 88 3.74 -13.61 -18.03
CA ALA A 88 3.75 -12.35 -18.78
C ALA A 88 4.78 -11.35 -18.23
N ILE A 89 4.90 -11.26 -16.92
CA ILE A 89 5.87 -10.36 -16.25
C ILE A 89 7.30 -10.87 -16.47
N ALA A 90 7.51 -12.18 -16.40
CA ALA A 90 8.80 -12.86 -16.63
C ALA A 90 9.97 -12.29 -15.80
N ASN A 91 9.69 -11.83 -14.57
CA ASN A 91 10.65 -11.26 -13.64
C ASN A 91 10.22 -11.58 -12.21
N ASN A 92 10.94 -12.49 -11.54
CA ASN A 92 10.60 -12.93 -10.20
C ASN A 92 10.65 -11.81 -9.15
N ASP A 93 11.66 -10.95 -9.20
CA ASP A 93 11.76 -9.82 -8.27
C ASP A 93 10.55 -8.88 -8.39
N TYR A 94 10.07 -8.69 -9.61
CA TYR A 94 8.88 -7.88 -9.87
C TYR A 94 7.61 -8.54 -9.31
N VAL A 95 7.45 -9.83 -9.54
CA VAL A 95 6.31 -10.60 -9.02
C VAL A 95 6.28 -10.56 -7.49
N GLU A 96 7.43 -10.82 -6.85
CA GLU A 96 7.56 -10.77 -5.39
C GLU A 96 7.23 -9.37 -4.83
N ALA A 97 7.66 -8.31 -5.51
CA ALA A 97 7.34 -6.94 -5.12
C ALA A 97 5.83 -6.67 -5.18
N LEU A 98 5.16 -7.09 -6.26
CA LEU A 98 3.70 -6.96 -6.38
C LEU A 98 2.95 -7.70 -5.27
N GLU A 99 3.39 -8.92 -4.97
CA GLU A 99 2.78 -9.73 -3.91
C GLU A 99 2.96 -9.10 -2.53
N GLU A 100 4.16 -8.62 -2.22
CA GLU A 100 4.46 -7.95 -0.95
C GLU A 100 3.62 -6.68 -0.77
N ILE A 101 3.54 -5.84 -1.80
CA ILE A 101 2.76 -4.61 -1.77
C ILE A 101 1.28 -4.92 -1.58
N TYR A 102 0.74 -5.85 -2.37
CA TYR A 102 -0.69 -6.17 -2.29
C TYR A 102 -1.07 -6.81 -0.95
N ASN A 103 -0.25 -7.71 -0.42
CA ASN A 103 -0.50 -8.31 0.90
C ASN A 103 -0.53 -7.26 2.02
N TYR A 104 0.42 -6.33 2.01
CA TYR A 104 0.43 -5.23 2.98
C TYR A 104 -0.80 -4.32 2.82
N PHE A 105 -1.08 -3.91 1.60
CA PHE A 105 -2.23 -3.05 1.29
C PHE A 105 -3.55 -3.69 1.74
N LYS A 106 -3.77 -4.95 1.39
CA LYS A 106 -4.98 -5.68 1.73
C LYS A 106 -5.15 -5.82 3.25
N ALA A 107 -4.08 -6.18 3.97
CA ALA A 107 -4.11 -6.38 5.41
C ALA A 107 -4.46 -5.10 6.17
N ASN A 108 -3.97 -3.95 5.71
CA ASN A 108 -4.17 -2.67 6.41
C ASN A 108 -5.42 -1.93 5.94
N ARG A 109 -5.63 -1.80 4.63
CA ARG A 109 -6.79 -1.09 4.08
C ARG A 109 -8.10 -1.71 4.55
N HIS A 110 -8.24 -3.03 4.43
CA HIS A 110 -9.50 -3.70 4.76
C HIS A 110 -9.87 -3.50 6.23
N VAL A 111 -8.88 -3.61 7.11
CA VAL A 111 -9.09 -3.48 8.56
C VAL A 111 -9.36 -2.03 8.98
N ILE A 112 -8.67 -1.06 8.37
CA ILE A 112 -8.73 0.35 8.78
C ILE A 112 -9.93 1.07 8.16
N PHE A 113 -10.29 0.77 6.89
CA PHE A 113 -11.29 1.52 6.13
C PHE A 113 -12.72 1.01 6.34
N HIS A 114 -12.90 -0.18 6.90
CA HIS A 114 -14.23 -0.77 7.07
C HIS A 114 -14.64 -0.82 8.53
N VAL A 115 -15.92 -0.58 8.76
CA VAL A 115 -16.57 -0.82 10.05
C VAL A 115 -17.05 -2.27 10.06
N ASP A 116 -16.71 -3.01 11.10
CA ASP A 116 -17.15 -4.39 11.25
C ASP A 116 -18.67 -4.48 11.50
N GLN A 117 -19.27 -5.60 11.14
CA GLN A 117 -20.69 -5.86 11.46
C GLN A 117 -20.94 -5.79 12.97
N ILE A 118 -19.97 -6.23 13.76
CA ILE A 118 -19.96 -6.08 15.21
C ILE A 118 -19.09 -4.87 15.52
N LEU A 119 -19.69 -3.74 15.91
CA LEU A 119 -18.98 -2.48 16.09
C LEU A 119 -17.81 -2.57 17.06
N ILE A 120 -17.93 -3.38 18.11
CA ILE A 120 -16.87 -3.53 19.12
C ILE A 120 -15.58 -4.14 18.55
N THR A 121 -15.65 -4.84 17.42
CA THR A 121 -14.46 -5.41 16.77
C THR A 121 -13.87 -4.49 15.68
N THR A 122 -14.51 -3.36 15.43
CA THR A 122 -14.04 -2.37 14.47
C THR A 122 -12.67 -1.83 14.90
N LYS A 123 -11.69 -1.84 13.99
CA LYS A 123 -10.35 -1.34 14.26
C LYS A 123 -10.36 0.18 14.48
N ILE A 124 -9.88 0.58 15.64
CA ILE A 124 -9.62 1.98 15.99
C ILE A 124 -8.12 2.09 16.30
N ILE A 125 -7.48 3.12 15.77
CA ILE A 125 -6.08 3.43 16.06
C ILE A 125 -6.04 4.49 17.15
N GLU A 126 -5.93 4.05 18.39
CA GLU A 126 -5.94 4.94 19.56
C GLU A 126 -4.61 5.64 19.78
N ASP A 127 -3.52 5.06 19.28
CA ASP A 127 -2.17 5.60 19.44
C ASP A 127 -1.66 6.21 18.12
N LYS A 128 -1.30 7.49 18.16
CA LYS A 128 -0.68 8.19 17.03
C LYS A 128 0.56 7.46 16.51
N GLN A 129 1.36 6.85 17.40
CA GLN A 129 2.56 6.12 17.00
C GLN A 129 2.25 4.88 16.15
N GLU A 130 1.13 4.21 16.37
CA GLU A 130 0.68 3.12 15.51
C GLU A 130 0.39 3.62 14.09
N ALA A 131 -0.30 4.76 13.96
CA ALA A 131 -0.55 5.38 12.65
C ALA A 131 0.75 5.78 11.95
N ILE A 132 1.68 6.41 12.67
CA ILE A 132 3.00 6.79 12.14
C ILE A 132 3.78 5.56 11.69
N SER A 133 3.73 4.47 12.43
CA SER A 133 4.37 3.21 12.05
C SER A 133 3.85 2.68 10.72
N ILE A 134 2.53 2.72 10.50
CA ILE A 134 1.93 2.32 9.22
C ILE A 134 2.39 3.23 8.08
N ILE A 135 2.42 4.54 8.30
CA ILE A 135 2.88 5.51 7.30
C ILE A 135 4.34 5.24 6.92
N ASN A 136 5.20 5.02 7.91
CA ASN A 136 6.61 4.70 7.69
C ASN A 136 6.81 3.35 6.98
N ASP A 137 6.01 2.34 7.32
CA ASP A 137 6.04 1.04 6.65
C ASP A 137 5.68 1.16 5.18
N VAL A 138 4.66 1.98 4.84
CA VAL A 138 4.29 2.25 3.45
C VAL A 138 5.44 2.91 2.69
N ALA A 139 6.05 3.95 3.25
CA ALA A 139 7.18 4.64 2.62
C ALA A 139 8.36 3.69 2.39
N ALA A 140 8.70 2.89 3.40
CA ALA A 140 9.78 1.91 3.32
C ALA A 140 9.50 0.82 2.29
N LEU A 141 8.25 0.36 2.22
CA LEU A 141 7.81 -0.66 1.26
C LEU A 141 7.92 -0.16 -0.19
N ILE A 142 7.45 1.06 -0.45
CA ILE A 142 7.57 1.68 -1.78
C ILE A 142 9.04 1.80 -2.17
N GLU A 143 9.88 2.31 -1.30
CA GLU A 143 11.31 2.50 -1.57
C GLU A 143 12.02 1.16 -1.81
N ARG A 144 11.83 0.20 -0.92
CA ARG A 144 12.50 -1.11 -0.99
C ARG A 144 12.11 -1.87 -2.25
N THR A 145 10.83 -1.92 -2.57
CA THR A 145 10.35 -2.63 -3.76
C THR A 145 10.79 -1.93 -5.04
N TYR A 146 10.79 -0.60 -5.06
CA TYR A 146 11.29 0.16 -6.21
C TYR A 146 12.77 -0.13 -6.48
N LYS A 147 13.62 -0.09 -5.45
CA LYS A 147 15.04 -0.44 -5.57
C LYS A 147 15.26 -1.88 -6.04
N LYS A 148 14.40 -2.81 -5.62
CA LYS A 148 14.48 -4.21 -6.01
C LYS A 148 14.21 -4.42 -7.51
N ILE A 149 13.26 -3.69 -8.07
CA ILE A 149 12.81 -3.87 -9.46
C ILE A 149 13.53 -2.99 -10.47
N ILE A 150 14.19 -1.92 -10.04
CA ILE A 150 15.01 -1.04 -10.88
C ILE A 150 16.48 -1.43 -10.70
N LYS A 151 16.83 -2.52 -11.22
CA LYS A 151 18.25 -2.93 -11.29
C LYS A 151 18.84 -2.55 -12.64
#